data_70299d315304d7de5fca345719f9fb41
#
_entry.id   70299d315304d7de5fca345719f9fb41
#
_cell.length_a   1.000
_cell.length_b   1.000
_cell.length_c   1.000
_cell.angle_alpha   90.00
_cell.angle_beta   90.00
_cell.angle_gamma   90.00
#
_symmetry.space_group_name_H-M   'P 1'
#
loop_
_entity.id
_entity.type
_entity.pdbx_description
1 polymer ?
#
loop_
_entity_poly.entity_id
_entity_poly.type
_entity_poly.pdbx_seq_one_letter_code
_entity_poly.pdbx_strand_id
1 'polypeptide(L)'
;MVVNPIHANLTNHYTMTNRFKSIFCICMSLAGLMFVSCKSGSEVAGTKVGALDDSVWESSVWISAADAEVVEGKINGSNWRAADGASWFVSEVTNDRKVKSAKWMTAGLGVYDIYVNGKLIGEEVLKPGFTHYEKTKLSFTYDITDVMKTGAGAVNQLSAQVTPGWWGDKIVTPGNHEGMIGKKCAFRGVLELVYSDGTVEYIGTDLENWKAGIAGPVTHSAIFDGEFYDARIQPGYACGETLGKPEVNEEFQGTIFPSEGAEVYMRPDLTLNPVKTYVWEGVYGDSEEYYGTIVVKREVADGQVITLAPGETLVVDFGQNAAAVPSFSFKAAEGTVLTCLPSEILNDGNGAKSRGMDGPEGSCHRLNLRTPVDGMILE
;
A
#
# COMPACT_ATOMS: atom_id res chain seq x y z
N MET A 1 -12.84 -5.40 -1.99
CA MET A 1 -14.09 -4.94 -1.35
C MET A 1 -13.74 -3.77 -0.43
N VAL A 2 -14.38 -2.63 -0.58
CA VAL A 2 -14.14 -1.45 0.26
C VAL A 2 -15.12 -1.48 1.43
N VAL A 3 -14.62 -1.23 2.61
CA VAL A 3 -15.42 -1.16 3.84
C VAL A 3 -15.62 0.32 4.20
N ASN A 4 -16.81 0.70 4.61
CA ASN A 4 -17.08 2.08 5.05
C ASN A 4 -16.19 2.48 6.23
N PRO A 5 -15.74 3.74 6.30
CA PRO A 5 -14.83 4.18 7.35
C PRO A 5 -15.50 4.10 8.75
N ILE A 6 -14.77 3.52 9.68
CA ILE A 6 -15.12 3.54 11.10
C ILE A 6 -14.35 4.69 11.75
N HIS A 7 -15.04 5.56 12.49
CA HIS A 7 -14.38 6.63 13.23
C HIS A 7 -13.97 6.14 14.61
N ALA A 8 -12.68 5.96 14.83
CA ALA A 8 -12.13 5.64 16.12
C ALA A 8 -11.31 6.82 16.66
N ASN A 9 -11.56 7.22 17.91
CA ASN A 9 -10.73 8.19 18.63
C ASN A 9 -9.86 7.43 19.63
N LEU A 10 -8.56 7.46 19.44
CA LEU A 10 -7.59 6.90 20.37
C LEU A 10 -7.06 8.05 21.25
N THR A 11 -7.44 8.08 22.51
CA THR A 11 -6.90 9.03 23.49
C THR A 11 -5.99 8.31 24.45
N ASN A 12 -4.68 8.55 24.34
CA ASN A 12 -3.73 8.13 25.36
C ASN A 12 -3.80 9.09 26.55
N HIS A 13 -4.40 8.66 27.65
CA HIS A 13 -4.28 9.33 28.93
C HIS A 13 -2.95 8.97 29.59
N TYR A 14 -1.90 9.70 29.25
CA TYR A 14 -0.70 9.72 30.09
C TYR A 14 -0.96 10.69 31.25
N THR A 15 -1.11 10.15 32.44
CA THR A 15 -1.00 10.92 33.69
C THR A 15 0.46 11.25 33.94
N MET A 16 0.90 12.40 33.44
CA MET A 16 2.13 13.00 33.97
C MET A 16 1.84 13.70 35.27
N THR A 17 2.46 13.19 36.35
CA THR A 17 2.51 13.85 37.64
C THR A 17 3.25 15.18 37.55
N ASN A 18 2.53 16.24 37.90
CA ASN A 18 2.91 17.56 38.39
C ASN A 18 4.41 17.96 38.36
N ARG A 19 4.69 19.03 37.62
CA ARG A 19 5.17 20.34 38.16
C ARG A 19 5.44 21.31 37.02
N PHE A 20 4.60 22.33 36.86
CA PHE A 20 4.99 23.75 36.85
C PHE A 20 3.74 24.61 36.56
N LYS A 21 3.57 25.61 37.44
CA LYS A 21 2.49 26.59 37.43
C LYS A 21 2.82 27.76 36.48
N SER A 22 1.76 28.26 35.87
CA SER A 22 1.51 29.66 35.45
C SER A 22 2.31 30.22 34.30
N ILE A 23 1.58 30.60 33.23
CA ILE A 23 1.28 32.01 32.90
C ILE A 23 0.23 32.00 31.76
N PHE A 24 -0.84 32.75 32.01
CA PHE A 24 -1.88 33.05 31.02
C PHE A 24 -1.33 34.03 29.99
N CYS A 25 -1.45 33.68 28.71
CA CYS A 25 -1.50 34.69 27.65
C CYS A 25 -2.45 34.23 26.57
N ILE A 26 -3.57 34.95 26.47
CA ILE A 26 -4.56 34.80 25.39
C ILE A 26 -3.95 35.42 24.15
N CYS A 27 -3.63 34.58 23.16
CA CYS A 27 -3.50 35.00 21.77
C CYS A 27 -4.48 34.18 20.94
N MET A 28 -5.59 34.84 20.55
CA MET A 28 -6.42 34.36 19.46
C MET A 28 -5.60 34.42 18.18
N SER A 29 -5.16 33.27 17.68
CA SER A 29 -4.77 33.12 16.30
C SER A 29 -5.69 32.09 15.66
N LEU A 30 -6.42 32.55 14.64
CA LEU A 30 -7.13 31.70 13.70
C LEU A 30 -6.11 30.74 13.08
N ALA A 31 -5.95 29.56 13.67
CA ALA A 31 -5.32 28.45 12.99
C ALA A 31 -6.43 27.73 12.22
N GLY A 32 -6.43 27.89 10.91
CA GLY A 32 -7.28 27.10 10.04
C GLY A 32 -7.01 25.64 10.31
N LEU A 33 -8.05 24.92 10.72
CA LEU A 33 -8.05 23.46 10.73
C LEU A 33 -7.89 23.00 9.28
N MET A 34 -6.68 22.68 8.87
CA MET A 34 -6.49 21.80 7.73
C MET A 34 -6.95 20.42 8.16
N PHE A 35 -8.16 20.07 7.77
CA PHE A 35 -8.59 18.68 7.74
C PHE A 35 -7.75 18.00 6.65
N VAL A 36 -6.67 17.36 7.01
CA VAL A 36 -6.09 16.31 6.19
C VAL A 36 -6.99 15.10 6.40
N SER A 37 -8.10 15.09 5.68
CA SER A 37 -8.83 13.87 5.42
C SER A 37 -7.93 13.05 4.50
N CYS A 38 -7.36 11.97 4.98
CA CYS A 38 -7.02 10.86 4.11
C CYS A 38 -8.36 10.38 3.51
N LYS A 39 -8.81 11.05 2.47
CA LYS A 39 -9.80 10.48 1.59
C LYS A 39 -9.16 9.24 1.00
N SER A 40 -9.57 8.07 1.47
CA SER A 40 -9.49 6.85 0.70
C SER A 40 -10.42 7.02 -0.51
N GLY A 41 -9.87 7.57 -1.54
CA GLY A 41 -10.53 8.02 -2.74
C GLY A 41 -9.67 9.11 -3.34
N SER A 42 -8.38 8.81 -3.58
CA SER A 42 -7.63 9.58 -4.58
C SER A 42 -8.48 9.50 -5.85
N GLU A 43 -8.86 10.64 -6.35
CA GLU A 43 -9.57 10.72 -7.62
C GLU A 43 -8.70 10.01 -8.65
N VAL A 44 -9.10 8.79 -9.01
CA VAL A 44 -8.38 7.96 -9.97
C VAL A 44 -8.56 8.62 -11.33
N ALA A 45 -7.48 8.75 -12.06
CA ALA A 45 -7.45 9.42 -13.33
C ALA A 45 -6.85 8.50 -14.42
N GLY A 46 -6.92 8.95 -15.68
CA GLY A 46 -6.49 8.16 -16.82
C GLY A 46 -7.44 7.00 -17.15
N THR A 47 -7.47 6.61 -18.39
CA THR A 47 -8.33 5.53 -18.87
C THR A 47 -7.46 4.43 -19.47
N LYS A 48 -7.66 3.17 -19.03
CA LYS A 48 -6.98 2.03 -19.65
C LYS A 48 -7.36 1.94 -21.13
N VAL A 49 -6.35 1.79 -21.97
CA VAL A 49 -6.50 1.72 -23.44
C VAL A 49 -5.68 0.54 -23.98
N GLY A 50 -5.82 0.26 -25.27
CA GLY A 50 -4.99 -0.72 -25.95
C GLY A 50 -3.50 -0.38 -25.87
N ALA A 51 -2.66 -1.40 -25.85
CA ALA A 51 -1.22 -1.25 -25.78
C ALA A 51 -0.66 -0.47 -26.98
N LEU A 52 0.48 0.15 -26.79
CA LEU A 52 1.33 0.64 -27.87
C LEU A 52 1.97 -0.55 -28.60
N ASP A 53 2.56 -0.30 -29.76
CA ASP A 53 3.36 -1.30 -30.47
C ASP A 53 4.54 -1.78 -29.61
N ASP A 54 4.83 -3.07 -29.62
CA ASP A 54 5.87 -3.64 -28.77
C ASP A 54 7.28 -3.08 -29.06
N SER A 55 7.52 -2.57 -30.27
CA SER A 55 8.81 -1.95 -30.63
C SER A 55 9.12 -0.70 -29.81
N VAL A 56 8.13 -0.05 -29.20
CA VAL A 56 8.38 1.14 -28.38
C VAL A 56 9.17 0.80 -27.10
N TRP A 57 9.17 -0.45 -26.65
CA TRP A 57 9.98 -0.89 -25.52
C TRP A 57 11.50 -0.72 -25.77
N GLU A 58 11.95 -0.65 -27.01
CA GLU A 58 13.33 -0.39 -27.36
C GLU A 58 13.84 0.97 -26.85
N SER A 59 12.93 1.93 -26.64
CA SER A 59 13.26 3.25 -26.07
C SER A 59 13.43 3.25 -24.56
N SER A 60 13.30 2.12 -23.87
CA SER A 60 13.27 2.04 -22.40
C SER A 60 14.08 0.88 -21.85
N VAL A 61 14.47 0.98 -20.60
CA VAL A 61 15.11 -0.09 -19.83
C VAL A 61 14.39 -0.33 -18.52
N TRP A 62 14.55 -1.53 -17.94
CA TRP A 62 14.15 -1.78 -16.56
C TRP A 62 15.08 -1.03 -15.63
N ILE A 63 14.52 -0.26 -14.70
CA ILE A 63 15.27 0.49 -13.69
C ILE A 63 14.87 0.04 -12.29
N SER A 64 15.86 -0.04 -11.38
CA SER A 64 15.70 -0.31 -9.96
C SER A 64 16.28 0.80 -9.11
N ALA A 65 15.80 0.92 -7.86
CA ALA A 65 16.41 1.77 -6.86
C ALA A 65 17.76 1.17 -6.44
N ALA A 66 18.83 1.95 -6.55
CA ALA A 66 20.19 1.49 -6.22
C ALA A 66 20.36 1.23 -4.70
N ASP A 67 19.61 1.95 -3.87
CA ASP A 67 19.59 1.84 -2.42
C ASP A 67 18.64 0.75 -1.89
N ALA A 68 17.88 0.07 -2.77
CA ALA A 68 17.08 -1.07 -2.36
C ALA A 68 17.97 -2.20 -1.87
N GLU A 69 17.71 -2.67 -0.65
CA GLU A 69 18.42 -3.80 -0.09
C GLU A 69 18.03 -5.10 -0.81
N VAL A 70 19.02 -5.90 -1.13
CA VAL A 70 18.78 -7.26 -1.63
C VAL A 70 18.48 -8.16 -0.43
N VAL A 71 17.32 -8.77 -0.43
CA VAL A 71 16.97 -9.77 0.58
C VAL A 71 17.76 -11.03 0.29
N GLU A 72 18.96 -11.14 0.86
CA GLU A 72 19.74 -12.38 0.86
C GLU A 72 19.49 -13.10 2.19
N GLY A 73 19.12 -14.37 2.14
CA GLY A 73 19.12 -15.20 3.32
C GLY A 73 18.03 -16.25 3.36
N LYS A 74 18.39 -17.36 3.95
CA LYS A 74 17.51 -18.47 4.26
C LYS A 74 16.52 -18.01 5.30
N ILE A 75 15.26 -18.04 4.95
CA ILE A 75 14.17 -17.89 5.90
C ILE A 75 14.12 -19.16 6.72
N ASN A 76 14.84 -19.19 7.83
CA ASN A 76 14.60 -20.19 8.84
C ASN A 76 13.22 -19.92 9.42
N GLY A 77 12.39 -20.93 9.59
CA GLY A 77 10.98 -20.86 9.98
C GLY A 77 10.60 -20.01 11.21
N SER A 78 11.52 -19.24 11.75
CA SER A 78 11.32 -18.32 12.85
C SER A 78 11.85 -16.90 12.61
N ASN A 79 12.66 -16.67 11.60
CA ASN A 79 13.21 -15.34 11.31
C ASN A 79 12.63 -14.83 10.00
N TRP A 80 11.53 -14.14 10.11
CA TRP A 80 10.93 -13.39 9.03
C TRP A 80 11.80 -12.18 8.74
N ARG A 81 12.29 -12.07 7.53
CA ARG A 81 12.80 -10.80 7.07
C ARG A 81 11.67 -10.05 6.39
N ALA A 82 11.41 -8.87 6.87
CA ALA A 82 10.50 -7.94 6.25
C ALA A 82 10.97 -7.63 4.82
N ALA A 83 10.08 -7.61 3.85
CA ALA A 83 10.35 -7.02 2.56
C ALA A 83 10.69 -5.54 2.77
N ASP A 84 11.54 -4.97 1.91
CA ASP A 84 11.84 -3.55 1.95
C ASP A 84 10.58 -2.71 1.69
N GLY A 85 10.65 -1.43 2.04
CA GLY A 85 9.63 -0.45 1.72
C GLY A 85 9.45 -0.27 0.22
N ALA A 86 8.57 0.63 -0.15
CA ALA A 86 8.28 0.90 -1.55
C ALA A 86 9.47 1.53 -2.27
N SER A 87 9.82 0.98 -3.42
CA SER A 87 10.71 1.63 -4.38
C SER A 87 9.91 2.68 -5.16
N TRP A 88 10.40 3.90 -5.18
CA TRP A 88 9.83 4.99 -5.95
C TRP A 88 10.70 5.36 -7.13
N PHE A 89 10.04 5.65 -8.24
CA PHE A 89 10.64 6.06 -9.50
C PHE A 89 9.98 7.37 -9.92
N VAL A 90 10.76 8.40 -10.19
CA VAL A 90 10.25 9.74 -10.51
C VAL A 90 11.01 10.34 -11.67
N SER A 91 10.30 10.91 -12.62
CA SER A 91 10.85 11.66 -13.74
C SER A 91 10.03 12.92 -14.01
N GLU A 92 10.69 13.96 -14.50
CA GLU A 92 10.03 15.14 -15.02
C GLU A 92 10.20 15.19 -16.54
N VAL A 93 9.07 15.34 -17.23
CA VAL A 93 9.01 15.43 -18.69
C VAL A 93 8.56 16.85 -19.07
N THR A 94 9.34 17.54 -19.87
CA THR A 94 8.97 18.85 -20.43
C THR A 94 8.44 18.67 -21.84
N ASN A 95 7.24 19.18 -22.12
CA ASN A 95 6.65 19.12 -23.46
C ASN A 95 7.39 20.07 -24.41
N ASP A 96 8.03 19.56 -25.44
CA ASP A 96 8.67 20.40 -26.44
C ASP A 96 7.66 21.29 -27.20
N ARG A 97 6.47 20.75 -27.40
CA ARG A 97 5.38 21.37 -28.17
C ARG A 97 4.05 21.14 -27.46
N LYS A 98 2.98 21.75 -27.98
CA LYS A 98 1.64 21.50 -27.46
C LYS A 98 1.25 20.04 -27.72
N VAL A 99 1.02 19.30 -26.65
CA VAL A 99 0.54 17.92 -26.67
C VAL A 99 -0.93 17.87 -27.06
N LYS A 100 -1.27 16.96 -27.97
CA LYS A 100 -2.63 16.65 -28.40
C LYS A 100 -3.19 15.46 -27.63
N SER A 101 -2.38 14.43 -27.46
CA SER A 101 -2.72 13.25 -26.65
C SER A 101 -1.47 12.60 -26.07
N ALA A 102 -1.63 11.92 -24.95
CA ALA A 102 -0.56 11.22 -24.25
C ALA A 102 -1.04 9.85 -23.78
N LYS A 103 -0.21 8.83 -24.01
CA LYS A 103 -0.42 7.48 -23.46
C LYS A 103 0.82 7.03 -22.73
N TRP A 104 0.62 6.36 -21.61
CA TRP A 104 1.70 5.80 -20.84
C TRP A 104 1.55 4.30 -20.69
N MET A 105 2.47 3.54 -21.31
CA MET A 105 2.58 2.09 -21.20
C MET A 105 3.61 1.72 -20.14
N THR A 106 3.22 0.88 -19.20
CA THR A 106 4.02 0.59 -17.99
C THR A 106 4.04 -0.90 -17.67
N ALA A 107 5.12 -1.34 -17.04
CA ALA A 107 5.27 -2.67 -16.47
C ALA A 107 6.09 -2.60 -15.18
N GLY A 108 5.83 -3.51 -14.23
CA GLY A 108 6.51 -3.57 -12.94
C GLY A 108 7.03 -4.96 -12.59
N LEU A 109 8.20 -5.01 -11.98
CA LEU A 109 8.71 -6.17 -11.25
C LEU A 109 8.39 -5.95 -9.77
N GLY A 110 7.22 -6.41 -9.37
CA GLY A 110 6.57 -6.15 -8.10
C GLY A 110 5.12 -5.71 -8.30
N VAL A 111 4.40 -5.43 -7.24
CA VAL A 111 3.07 -4.78 -7.29
C VAL A 111 3.28 -3.28 -7.39
N TYR A 112 2.59 -2.61 -8.32
CA TYR A 112 2.88 -1.21 -8.58
C TYR A 112 1.66 -0.33 -8.83
N ASP A 113 1.81 0.92 -8.46
CA ASP A 113 0.93 2.03 -8.83
C ASP A 113 1.71 3.12 -9.55
N ILE A 114 1.02 3.86 -10.42
CA ILE A 114 1.61 4.95 -11.20
C ILE A 114 0.85 6.25 -10.99
N TYR A 115 1.58 7.35 -11.08
CA TYR A 115 1.04 8.68 -10.84
C TYR A 115 1.51 9.66 -11.91
N VAL A 116 0.63 10.57 -12.31
CA VAL A 116 0.95 11.72 -13.16
C VAL A 116 0.56 12.99 -12.43
N ASN A 117 1.53 13.88 -12.23
CA ASN A 117 1.33 15.12 -11.47
C ASN A 117 0.71 14.87 -10.07
N GLY A 118 1.10 13.76 -9.42
CA GLY A 118 0.61 13.34 -8.11
C GLY A 118 -0.78 12.70 -8.09
N LYS A 119 -1.42 12.49 -9.25
CA LYS A 119 -2.70 11.79 -9.36
C LYS A 119 -2.48 10.32 -9.70
N LEU A 120 -3.16 9.43 -8.99
CA LEU A 120 -3.15 7.99 -9.26
C LEU A 120 -3.76 7.68 -10.62
N ILE A 121 -3.14 6.79 -11.40
CA ILE A 121 -3.56 6.41 -12.73
C ILE A 121 -4.00 4.94 -12.74
N GLY A 122 -5.21 4.73 -13.26
CA GLY A 122 -5.81 3.41 -13.40
C GLY A 122 -6.51 2.92 -12.13
N GLU A 123 -7.60 2.20 -12.31
CA GLU A 123 -8.45 1.69 -11.21
C GLU A 123 -8.04 0.28 -10.76
N GLU A 124 -7.15 -0.37 -11.52
CA GLU A 124 -6.70 -1.72 -11.25
C GLU A 124 -5.81 -1.74 -10.01
N VAL A 125 -6.09 -2.66 -9.09
CA VAL A 125 -5.27 -2.91 -7.92
C VAL A 125 -4.45 -4.17 -8.10
N LEU A 126 -3.33 -4.30 -7.36
CA LEU A 126 -2.42 -5.44 -7.41
C LEU A 126 -1.80 -5.69 -8.80
N LYS A 127 -1.61 -4.63 -9.60
CA LYS A 127 -0.88 -4.72 -10.89
C LYS A 127 0.56 -5.18 -10.67
N PRO A 128 1.13 -6.01 -11.53
CA PRO A 128 0.58 -6.57 -12.77
C PRO A 128 -0.17 -7.90 -12.57
N GLY A 129 -0.43 -8.33 -11.35
CA GLY A 129 -1.01 -9.64 -11.06
C GLY A 129 0.06 -10.76 -11.05
N PHE A 130 -0.38 -12.00 -10.98
CA PHE A 130 0.47 -13.18 -10.92
C PHE A 130 0.58 -13.87 -12.29
N THR A 131 1.80 -14.00 -12.79
CA THR A 131 2.11 -14.68 -14.05
C THR A 131 3.24 -15.70 -13.84
N HIS A 132 3.69 -16.37 -14.90
CA HIS A 132 4.96 -17.10 -14.86
C HIS A 132 6.11 -16.10 -14.93
N TYR A 133 6.50 -15.57 -13.79
CA TYR A 133 7.33 -14.38 -13.66
C TYR A 133 8.72 -14.44 -14.32
N GLU A 134 9.28 -15.63 -14.48
CA GLU A 134 10.54 -15.79 -15.22
C GLU A 134 10.38 -15.58 -16.72
N LYS A 135 9.16 -15.75 -17.25
CA LYS A 135 8.88 -15.74 -18.69
C LYS A 135 8.01 -14.58 -19.13
N THR A 136 7.07 -14.16 -18.28
CA THR A 136 6.01 -13.24 -18.70
C THR A 136 5.73 -12.18 -17.67
N LYS A 137 5.67 -10.93 -18.13
CA LYS A 137 5.11 -9.78 -17.39
C LYS A 137 3.97 -9.16 -18.16
N LEU A 138 3.05 -8.52 -17.46
CA LEU A 138 1.96 -7.79 -18.09
C LEU A 138 2.24 -6.30 -18.07
N SER A 139 1.95 -5.65 -19.19
CA SER A 139 1.94 -4.19 -19.30
C SER A 139 0.53 -3.64 -19.28
N PHE A 140 0.42 -2.42 -18.79
CA PHE A 140 -0.80 -1.63 -18.76
C PHE A 140 -0.57 -0.31 -19.46
N THR A 141 -1.52 0.08 -20.30
CA THR A 141 -1.44 1.33 -21.04
C THR A 141 -2.63 2.21 -20.70
N TYR A 142 -2.36 3.45 -20.39
CA TYR A 142 -3.38 4.44 -20.04
C TYR A 142 -3.30 5.67 -20.92
N ASP A 143 -4.46 6.15 -21.35
CA ASP A 143 -4.60 7.51 -21.85
C ASP A 143 -4.56 8.45 -20.65
N ILE A 144 -3.56 9.31 -20.61
CA ILE A 144 -3.29 10.26 -19.54
C ILE A 144 -3.42 11.71 -19.99
N THR A 145 -4.02 11.94 -21.15
CA THR A 145 -4.14 13.26 -21.77
C THR A 145 -4.77 14.27 -20.83
N ASP A 146 -5.83 13.88 -20.13
CA ASP A 146 -6.61 14.77 -19.26
C ASP A 146 -5.91 15.14 -17.94
N VAL A 147 -4.87 14.40 -17.57
CA VAL A 147 -4.08 14.67 -16.34
C VAL A 147 -2.77 15.34 -16.63
N MET A 148 -2.34 15.36 -17.86
CA MET A 148 -1.14 16.09 -18.29
C MET A 148 -1.42 17.58 -18.51
N LYS A 149 -0.43 18.38 -18.19
CA LYS A 149 -0.32 19.77 -18.63
C LYS A 149 0.13 19.74 -20.08
N THR A 150 -0.74 20.09 -21.01
CA THR A 150 -0.51 19.89 -22.47
C THR A 150 0.17 21.04 -23.20
N GLY A 151 0.43 22.18 -22.53
CA GLY A 151 1.09 23.34 -23.13
C GLY A 151 2.55 23.06 -23.51
N ALA A 152 3.06 23.74 -24.54
CA ALA A 152 4.49 23.74 -24.84
C ALA A 152 5.28 24.31 -23.64
N GLY A 153 6.40 23.68 -23.28
CA GLY A 153 7.21 24.03 -22.11
C GLY A 153 6.59 23.63 -20.76
N ALA A 154 5.43 23.01 -20.75
CA ALA A 154 4.84 22.52 -19.51
C ALA A 154 5.60 21.29 -19.00
N VAL A 155 5.88 21.30 -17.69
CA VAL A 155 6.56 20.21 -17.00
C VAL A 155 5.52 19.29 -16.36
N ASN A 156 5.62 18.00 -16.64
CA ASN A 156 4.82 16.94 -16.06
C ASN A 156 5.71 15.99 -15.27
N GLN A 157 5.25 15.60 -14.10
CA GLN A 157 5.91 14.59 -13.29
C GLN A 157 5.23 13.22 -13.53
N LEU A 158 6.03 12.24 -13.89
CA LEU A 158 5.68 10.83 -13.93
C LEU A 158 6.29 10.13 -12.72
N SER A 159 5.54 9.29 -12.04
CA SER A 159 6.08 8.51 -10.93
C SER A 159 5.43 7.14 -10.80
N ALA A 160 6.20 6.20 -10.27
CA ALA A 160 5.72 4.86 -9.95
C ALA A 160 6.17 4.49 -8.55
N GLN A 161 5.27 3.82 -7.81
CA GLN A 161 5.54 3.14 -6.56
C GLN A 161 5.51 1.65 -6.84
N VAL A 162 6.56 0.92 -6.46
CA VAL A 162 6.65 -0.53 -6.65
C VAL A 162 7.01 -1.18 -5.33
N THR A 163 6.25 -2.17 -4.93
CA THR A 163 6.49 -3.00 -3.74
C THR A 163 6.80 -4.43 -4.16
N PRO A 164 7.50 -5.23 -3.33
CA PRO A 164 7.95 -6.57 -3.72
C PRO A 164 6.85 -7.47 -4.28
N GLY A 165 5.68 -7.51 -3.67
CA GLY A 165 4.56 -8.33 -4.12
C GLY A 165 4.98 -9.77 -4.39
N TRP A 166 4.45 -10.37 -5.45
CA TRP A 166 4.82 -11.76 -5.83
C TRP A 166 6.17 -11.86 -6.53
N TRP A 167 6.82 -10.75 -6.89
CA TRP A 167 8.12 -10.75 -7.52
C TRP A 167 9.24 -10.94 -6.51
N GLY A 168 9.26 -10.12 -5.46
CA GLY A 168 10.36 -10.01 -4.51
C GLY A 168 10.04 -10.53 -3.10
N ASP A 169 8.81 -11.03 -2.88
CA ASP A 169 8.37 -11.54 -1.59
C ASP A 169 7.97 -13.02 -1.67
N LYS A 170 7.60 -13.58 -0.54
CA LYS A 170 7.13 -14.97 -0.43
C LYS A 170 5.91 -15.21 -1.30
N ILE A 171 5.92 -16.30 -2.04
CA ILE A 171 4.80 -16.63 -2.90
C ILE A 171 3.82 -17.58 -2.22
N VAL A 172 4.25 -18.50 -1.39
CA VAL A 172 3.39 -19.56 -0.81
C VAL A 172 3.92 -20.13 0.49
N THR A 173 3.02 -20.63 1.28
CA THR A 173 3.01 -21.62 2.37
C THR A 173 4.25 -21.90 3.21
N PRO A 174 4.04 -22.33 4.46
CA PRO A 174 5.10 -22.58 5.44
C PRO A 174 6.14 -23.57 4.94
N GLY A 175 7.39 -23.20 4.98
CA GLY A 175 8.52 -24.12 4.87
C GLY A 175 9.44 -23.99 3.64
N ASN A 176 9.04 -23.36 2.53
CA ASN A 176 9.88 -23.27 1.33
C ASN A 176 9.74 -21.93 0.63
N HIS A 177 10.42 -20.90 1.15
CA HIS A 177 10.08 -19.59 0.74
C HIS A 177 11.22 -18.67 0.44
N GLU A 178 12.27 -19.23 0.04
CA GLU A 178 13.25 -18.59 -0.79
C GLU A 178 12.74 -18.43 -2.23
N GLY A 179 11.42 -18.43 -2.39
CA GLY A 179 10.77 -18.36 -3.69
C GLY A 179 10.67 -16.96 -4.22
N MET A 180 11.55 -16.09 -3.82
CA MET A 180 11.71 -14.81 -4.49
C MET A 180 12.20 -15.08 -5.89
N ILE A 181 11.39 -14.65 -6.85
CA ILE A 181 11.71 -14.77 -8.26
C ILE A 181 12.78 -13.75 -8.62
N GLY A 182 12.68 -12.56 -8.07
CA GLY A 182 13.64 -11.48 -8.23
C GLY A 182 14.06 -10.85 -6.92
N LYS A 183 15.18 -10.15 -6.94
CA LYS A 183 15.84 -9.57 -5.77
C LYS A 183 15.42 -8.13 -5.52
N LYS A 184 15.24 -7.35 -6.60
CA LYS A 184 14.89 -5.94 -6.53
C LYS A 184 13.61 -5.64 -7.30
N CYS A 185 12.79 -4.77 -6.76
CA CYS A 185 11.71 -4.16 -7.51
C CYS A 185 12.25 -3.37 -8.69
N ALA A 186 11.54 -3.39 -9.81
CA ALA A 186 11.90 -2.59 -10.96
C ALA A 186 10.66 -2.01 -11.66
N PHE A 187 10.90 -0.95 -12.38
CA PHE A 187 9.90 -0.29 -13.19
C PHE A 187 10.39 -0.10 -14.62
N ARG A 188 9.50 -0.23 -15.59
CA ARG A 188 9.73 0.08 -16.99
C ARG A 188 8.51 0.75 -17.57
N GLY A 189 8.69 1.83 -18.32
CA GLY A 189 7.57 2.56 -18.93
C GLY A 189 8.00 3.30 -20.18
N VAL A 190 7.02 3.52 -21.06
CA VAL A 190 7.16 4.35 -22.26
C VAL A 190 5.97 5.30 -22.35
N LEU A 191 6.26 6.59 -22.38
CA LEU A 191 5.31 7.66 -22.63
C LEU A 191 5.29 7.97 -24.13
N GLU A 192 4.11 7.85 -24.75
CA GLU A 192 3.83 8.34 -26.10
C GLU A 192 3.24 9.75 -25.99
N LEU A 193 3.86 10.72 -26.61
CA LEU A 193 3.32 12.06 -26.81
C LEU A 193 3.00 12.28 -28.29
N VAL A 194 1.75 12.57 -28.58
CA VAL A 194 1.32 13.03 -29.91
C VAL A 194 1.14 14.54 -29.85
N TYR A 195 1.91 15.27 -30.60
CA TYR A 195 1.85 16.72 -30.64
C TYR A 195 0.77 17.24 -31.58
N SER A 196 0.41 18.52 -31.45
CA SER A 196 -0.63 19.15 -32.26
C SER A 196 -0.26 19.25 -33.75
N ASP A 197 1.02 19.16 -34.10
CA ASP A 197 1.50 19.12 -35.49
C ASP A 197 1.51 17.70 -36.08
N GLY A 198 1.08 16.69 -35.32
CA GLY A 198 1.02 15.30 -35.70
C GLY A 198 2.31 14.50 -35.50
N THR A 199 3.38 15.11 -35.00
CA THR A 199 4.58 14.36 -34.64
C THR A 199 4.36 13.53 -33.38
N VAL A 200 5.06 12.40 -33.30
CA VAL A 200 5.01 11.47 -32.17
C VAL A 200 6.41 11.38 -31.54
N GLU A 201 6.43 11.38 -30.22
CA GLU A 201 7.64 11.19 -29.43
C GLU A 201 7.41 10.06 -28.42
N TYR A 202 8.43 9.22 -28.23
CA TYR A 202 8.44 8.16 -27.24
C TYR A 202 9.54 8.45 -26.20
N ILE A 203 9.16 8.52 -24.94
CA ILE A 203 10.05 8.79 -23.81
C ILE A 203 10.01 7.59 -22.87
N GLY A 204 11.10 6.83 -22.84
CA GLY A 204 11.24 5.63 -22.02
C GLY A 204 11.83 5.86 -20.65
N THR A 205 11.78 4.86 -19.79
CA THR A 205 12.60 4.81 -18.58
C THR A 205 14.08 4.68 -18.95
N ASP A 206 14.92 5.51 -18.33
CA ASP A 206 16.36 5.56 -18.53
C ASP A 206 17.10 5.90 -17.22
N LEU A 207 18.43 5.95 -17.26
CA LEU A 207 19.25 6.24 -16.10
C LEU A 207 19.58 7.74 -15.93
N GLU A 208 19.25 8.58 -16.89
CA GLU A 208 19.64 10.00 -16.88
C GLU A 208 18.49 10.90 -16.42
N ASN A 209 17.27 10.59 -16.87
CA ASN A 209 16.08 11.42 -16.61
C ASN A 209 15.22 10.89 -15.45
N TRP A 210 15.47 9.67 -15.00
CA TRP A 210 14.76 9.09 -13.88
C TRP A 210 15.59 9.13 -12.60
N LYS A 211 14.90 9.28 -11.48
CA LYS A 211 15.42 9.10 -10.13
C LYS A 211 14.69 7.93 -9.48
N ALA A 212 15.39 7.22 -8.61
CA ALA A 212 14.82 6.11 -7.89
C ALA A 212 15.39 5.99 -6.47
N GLY A 213 14.61 5.43 -5.56
CA GLY A 213 15.03 5.20 -4.18
C GLY A 213 13.93 4.58 -3.34
N ILE A 214 14.31 4.05 -2.18
CA ILE A 214 13.36 3.64 -1.16
C ILE A 214 12.84 4.89 -0.45
N ALA A 215 11.55 5.13 -0.57
CA ALA A 215 10.91 6.33 -0.06
C ALA A 215 9.41 6.14 0.19
N GLY A 216 8.77 7.20 0.70
CA GLY A 216 7.34 7.23 0.90
C GLY A 216 6.88 6.54 2.18
N PRO A 217 5.58 6.62 2.47
CA PRO A 217 5.01 6.17 3.74
C PRO A 217 4.98 4.65 3.90
N VAL A 218 5.03 3.88 2.82
CA VAL A 218 5.07 2.41 2.87
C VAL A 218 6.50 1.98 3.15
N THR A 219 6.81 1.71 4.42
CA THR A 219 8.16 1.35 4.88
C THR A 219 8.38 -0.16 4.91
N HIS A 220 7.32 -0.94 4.77
CA HIS A 220 7.34 -2.38 4.60
C HIS A 220 6.07 -2.80 3.86
N SER A 221 6.18 -3.75 2.93
CA SER A 221 5.02 -4.30 2.24
C SER A 221 5.28 -5.74 1.79
N ALA A 222 4.35 -6.61 2.13
CA ALA A 222 4.37 -8.02 1.75
C ALA A 222 2.94 -8.53 1.54
N ILE A 223 2.75 -9.38 0.53
CA ILE A 223 1.42 -9.95 0.24
C ILE A 223 0.87 -10.73 1.44
N PHE A 224 1.74 -11.44 2.15
CA PHE A 224 1.32 -12.30 3.27
C PHE A 224 1.56 -11.69 4.64
N ASP A 225 2.53 -10.80 4.79
CA ASP A 225 2.92 -10.25 6.09
C ASP A 225 2.31 -8.87 6.34
N GLY A 226 1.67 -8.29 5.32
CA GLY A 226 0.96 -7.02 5.43
C GLY A 226 1.84 -5.81 5.10
N GLU A 227 1.39 -4.65 5.56
CA GLU A 227 2.00 -3.36 5.23
C GLU A 227 2.27 -2.57 6.50
N PHE A 228 3.41 -1.91 6.53
CA PHE A 228 3.74 -0.90 7.52
C PHE A 228 3.73 0.47 6.86
N TYR A 229 2.81 1.32 7.31
CA TYR A 229 2.58 2.65 6.75
C TYR A 229 2.87 3.73 7.80
N ASP A 230 3.82 4.61 7.53
CA ASP A 230 4.11 5.76 8.38
C ASP A 230 3.57 7.05 7.74
N ALA A 231 2.44 7.53 8.27
CA ALA A 231 1.74 8.69 7.74
C ALA A 231 2.51 10.02 7.88
N ARG A 232 3.60 10.05 8.67
CA ARG A 232 4.47 11.21 8.79
C ARG A 232 5.40 11.40 7.60
N ILE A 233 5.55 10.36 6.78
CA ILE A 233 6.44 10.37 5.61
C ILE A 233 5.64 10.81 4.38
N GLN A 234 6.18 11.75 3.64
CA GLN A 234 5.57 12.23 2.40
C GLN A 234 5.60 11.14 1.31
N PRO A 235 4.62 11.09 0.40
CA PRO A 235 4.67 10.20 -0.76
C PRO A 235 5.95 10.38 -1.57
N GLY A 236 6.48 9.29 -2.12
CA GLY A 236 7.77 9.33 -2.82
C GLY A 236 7.80 10.22 -4.05
N TYR A 237 6.66 10.48 -4.70
CA TYR A 237 6.60 11.48 -5.78
C TYR A 237 6.89 12.91 -5.28
N ALA A 238 6.66 13.19 -4.01
CA ALA A 238 7.02 14.46 -3.38
C ALA A 238 8.49 14.51 -2.91
N CYS A 239 9.19 13.36 -2.91
CA CYS A 239 10.55 13.18 -2.42
C CYS A 239 11.61 13.26 -3.55
N GLY A 240 11.24 13.68 -4.77
CA GLY A 240 12.09 13.58 -5.95
C GLY A 240 13.50 14.18 -5.83
N GLU A 241 13.70 15.15 -4.96
CA GLU A 241 15.04 15.74 -4.70
C GLU A 241 15.93 14.82 -3.87
N THR A 242 15.35 13.93 -3.07
CA THR A 242 16.09 13.02 -2.18
C THR A 242 16.37 11.66 -2.83
N LEU A 243 15.71 11.35 -3.96
CA LEU A 243 15.92 10.09 -4.68
C LEU A 243 17.24 10.13 -5.45
N GLY A 244 17.90 8.99 -5.47
CA GLY A 244 19.18 8.80 -6.16
C GLY A 244 19.05 8.49 -7.65
N LYS A 245 20.19 8.16 -8.26
CA LYS A 245 20.25 7.68 -9.64
C LYS A 245 19.80 6.20 -9.65
N PRO A 246 18.93 5.80 -10.58
CA PRO A 246 18.56 4.38 -10.71
C PRO A 246 19.73 3.55 -11.28
N GLU A 247 19.60 2.23 -11.15
CA GLU A 247 20.45 1.26 -11.83
C GLU A 247 19.63 0.45 -12.82
N VAL A 248 20.29 -0.14 -13.83
CA VAL A 248 19.63 -1.08 -14.74
C VAL A 248 19.32 -2.38 -14.00
N ASN A 249 18.11 -2.88 -14.17
CA ASN A 249 17.71 -4.20 -13.69
C ASN A 249 17.74 -5.20 -14.86
N GLU A 250 18.55 -6.25 -14.76
CA GLU A 250 18.69 -7.28 -15.77
C GLU A 250 18.07 -8.63 -15.32
N GLU A 251 17.33 -8.66 -14.22
CA GLU A 251 16.80 -9.89 -13.64
C GLU A 251 15.68 -10.51 -14.50
N PHE A 252 14.91 -9.70 -15.21
CA PHE A 252 13.85 -10.18 -16.08
C PHE A 252 14.27 -10.18 -17.54
N GLN A 253 14.32 -11.38 -18.13
CA GLN A 253 14.69 -11.61 -19.55
C GLN A 253 13.53 -12.18 -20.37
N GLY A 254 12.33 -12.20 -19.81
CA GLY A 254 11.13 -12.71 -20.48
C GLY A 254 10.44 -11.68 -21.39
N THR A 255 9.24 -11.99 -21.80
CA THR A 255 8.42 -11.14 -22.68
C THR A 255 7.40 -10.34 -21.88
N ILE A 256 7.22 -9.09 -22.25
CA ILE A 256 6.14 -8.24 -21.75
C ILE A 256 4.97 -8.37 -22.70
N PHE A 257 3.79 -8.71 -22.18
CA PHE A 257 2.54 -8.78 -22.94
C PHE A 257 1.55 -7.74 -22.43
N PRO A 258 0.68 -7.19 -23.29
CA PRO A 258 -0.43 -6.37 -22.84
C PRO A 258 -1.35 -7.15 -21.89
N SER A 259 -1.82 -6.50 -20.84
CA SER A 259 -2.89 -7.06 -20.01
C SER A 259 -4.22 -6.96 -20.73
N GLU A 260 -4.72 -8.08 -21.22
CA GLU A 260 -6.02 -8.23 -21.88
C GLU A 260 -7.04 -9.00 -21.03
N GLY A 261 -6.62 -9.44 -19.85
CA GLY A 261 -7.42 -10.30 -18.98
C GLY A 261 -8.29 -9.56 -17.98
N ALA A 262 -8.87 -10.32 -17.08
CA ALA A 262 -9.61 -9.81 -15.94
C ALA A 262 -8.63 -9.28 -14.88
N GLU A 263 -8.66 -7.99 -14.66
CA GLU A 263 -7.91 -7.33 -13.60
C GLU A 263 -8.70 -7.31 -12.28
N VAL A 264 -8.01 -6.99 -11.21
CA VAL A 264 -8.61 -6.81 -9.90
C VAL A 264 -8.99 -5.36 -9.69
N TYR A 265 -10.24 -5.13 -9.32
CA TYR A 265 -10.79 -3.81 -9.04
C TYR A 265 -11.37 -3.73 -7.65
N MET A 266 -11.28 -2.55 -7.06
CA MET A 266 -12.10 -2.24 -5.89
C MET A 266 -13.58 -2.21 -6.30
N ARG A 267 -14.44 -2.77 -5.44
CA ARG A 267 -15.90 -2.88 -5.68
C ARG A 267 -16.66 -2.08 -4.62
N PRO A 268 -16.76 -0.73 -4.79
CA PRO A 268 -17.49 0.12 -3.83
C PRO A 268 -18.96 -0.28 -3.67
N ASP A 269 -19.56 -0.86 -4.71
CA ASP A 269 -20.92 -1.39 -4.71
C ASP A 269 -21.09 -2.63 -3.81
N LEU A 270 -19.98 -3.29 -3.43
CA LEU A 270 -19.96 -4.43 -2.51
C LEU A 270 -19.37 -4.05 -1.14
N THR A 271 -19.39 -2.78 -0.77
CA THR A 271 -18.90 -2.33 0.54
C THR A 271 -19.70 -3.00 1.66
N LEU A 272 -18.98 -3.62 2.60
CA LEU A 272 -19.56 -4.19 3.81
C LEU A 272 -19.53 -3.17 4.94
N ASN A 273 -20.63 -3.11 5.68
CA ASN A 273 -20.69 -2.41 6.96
C ASN A 273 -20.57 -3.41 8.10
N PRO A 274 -20.03 -3.02 9.25
CA PRO A 274 -20.01 -3.87 10.44
C PRO A 274 -21.40 -4.33 10.83
N VAL A 275 -21.55 -5.62 11.13
CA VAL A 275 -22.78 -6.18 11.71
C VAL A 275 -22.70 -6.23 13.22
N LYS A 276 -21.47 -6.29 13.76
CA LYS A 276 -21.19 -6.26 15.19
C LYS A 276 -19.84 -5.63 15.47
N THR A 277 -19.79 -4.79 16.48
CA THR A 277 -18.55 -4.16 16.94
C THR A 277 -18.49 -4.22 18.46
N TYR A 278 -17.37 -4.65 19.02
CA TYR A 278 -17.20 -4.73 20.47
C TYR A 278 -15.76 -4.50 20.89
N VAL A 279 -15.63 -4.03 22.12
CA VAL A 279 -14.32 -3.83 22.77
C VAL A 279 -14.18 -4.84 23.88
N TRP A 280 -13.03 -5.48 23.94
CA TRP A 280 -12.70 -6.43 24.97
C TRP A 280 -11.34 -6.14 25.62
N GLU A 281 -11.17 -6.60 26.83
CA GLU A 281 -9.91 -6.52 27.56
C GLU A 281 -9.85 -7.65 28.58
N GLY A 282 -8.74 -8.36 28.58
CA GLY A 282 -8.52 -9.51 29.47
C GLY A 282 -9.25 -10.77 29.01
N VAL A 283 -8.89 -11.85 29.63
CA VAL A 283 -9.39 -13.20 29.31
C VAL A 283 -9.82 -13.89 30.60
N TYR A 284 -10.97 -14.53 30.55
CA TYR A 284 -11.47 -15.38 31.63
C TYR A 284 -11.16 -16.84 31.34
N GLY A 285 -10.68 -17.59 32.33
CA GLY A 285 -10.43 -19.03 32.19
C GLY A 285 -9.17 -19.41 31.42
N ASP A 286 -8.23 -18.49 31.26
CA ASP A 286 -6.89 -18.82 30.73
C ASP A 286 -6.15 -19.78 31.66
N SER A 287 -5.53 -20.80 31.09
CA SER A 287 -4.82 -21.85 31.80
C SER A 287 -3.65 -22.39 30.98
N GLU A 288 -2.90 -23.35 31.51
CA GLU A 288 -1.87 -24.04 30.72
C GLU A 288 -2.43 -24.78 29.51
N GLU A 289 -3.67 -25.26 29.60
CA GLU A 289 -4.31 -26.09 28.58
C GLU A 289 -5.17 -25.27 27.60
N TYR A 290 -5.85 -24.21 28.07
CA TYR A 290 -6.83 -23.44 27.31
C TYR A 290 -6.51 -21.95 27.30
N TYR A 291 -6.83 -21.26 26.20
CA TYR A 291 -6.72 -19.82 26.09
C TYR A 291 -7.82 -19.03 26.81
N GLY A 292 -8.90 -19.70 27.23
CA GLY A 292 -10.05 -19.05 27.85
C GLY A 292 -10.93 -18.28 26.86
N THR A 293 -11.71 -17.38 27.38
CA THR A 293 -12.70 -16.57 26.62
C THR A 293 -12.43 -15.08 26.86
N ILE A 294 -12.53 -14.24 25.84
CA ILE A 294 -12.40 -12.80 25.99
C ILE A 294 -13.44 -12.21 26.94
N VAL A 295 -13.06 -11.16 27.66
CA VAL A 295 -14.00 -10.38 28.48
C VAL A 295 -14.45 -9.17 27.70
N VAL A 296 -15.67 -9.24 27.13
CA VAL A 296 -16.26 -8.10 26.42
C VAL A 296 -16.62 -7.01 27.42
N LYS A 297 -16.05 -5.85 27.26
CA LYS A 297 -16.29 -4.67 28.11
C LYS A 297 -17.52 -3.89 27.66
N ARG A 298 -17.69 -3.74 26.35
CA ARG A 298 -18.81 -3.01 25.76
C ARG A 298 -19.03 -3.40 24.30
N GLU A 299 -20.27 -3.38 23.88
CA GLU A 299 -20.64 -3.34 22.47
C GLU A 299 -20.71 -1.89 22.01
N VAL A 300 -20.43 -1.67 20.74
CA VAL A 300 -20.41 -0.35 20.12
C VAL A 300 -21.49 -0.30 19.06
N ALA A 301 -22.40 0.66 19.17
CA ALA A 301 -23.45 0.84 18.18
C ALA A 301 -22.88 1.43 16.88
N ASP A 302 -23.53 1.09 15.75
CA ASP A 302 -23.14 1.61 14.45
C ASP A 302 -23.08 3.16 14.42
N GLY A 303 -22.08 3.70 13.74
CA GLY A 303 -21.87 5.15 13.62
C GLY A 303 -21.34 5.84 14.87
N GLN A 304 -21.08 5.14 15.96
CA GLN A 304 -20.48 5.73 17.15
C GLN A 304 -18.97 5.89 17.01
N VAL A 305 -18.47 7.01 17.53
CA VAL A 305 -17.03 7.21 17.72
C VAL A 305 -16.53 6.25 18.81
N ILE A 306 -15.51 5.47 18.49
CA ILE A 306 -14.93 4.49 19.37
C ILE A 306 -13.66 5.08 20.00
N THR A 307 -13.61 5.09 21.32
CA THR A 307 -12.40 5.43 22.08
C THR A 307 -11.88 4.18 22.74
N LEU A 308 -10.60 3.86 22.50
CA LEU A 308 -9.89 2.74 23.11
C LEU A 308 -8.93 3.24 24.18
N ALA A 309 -8.93 2.57 25.31
CA ALA A 309 -7.91 2.74 26.34
C ALA A 309 -6.74 1.77 26.08
N PRO A 310 -5.56 2.02 26.66
CA PRO A 310 -4.45 1.08 26.60
C PRO A 310 -4.87 -0.31 27.11
N GLY A 311 -4.54 -1.36 26.36
CA GLY A 311 -4.88 -2.75 26.67
C GLY A 311 -6.25 -3.19 26.13
N GLU A 312 -7.09 -2.30 25.64
CA GLU A 312 -8.35 -2.67 24.97
C GLU A 312 -8.12 -3.06 23.50
N THR A 313 -8.87 -4.05 23.07
CA THR A 313 -8.88 -4.51 21.66
C THR A 313 -10.26 -4.35 21.08
N LEU A 314 -10.33 -3.76 19.88
CA LEU A 314 -11.55 -3.62 19.09
C LEU A 314 -11.68 -4.80 18.14
N VAL A 315 -12.84 -5.43 18.11
CA VAL A 315 -13.22 -6.38 17.07
C VAL A 315 -14.36 -5.79 16.27
N VAL A 316 -14.22 -5.84 14.95
CA VAL A 316 -15.20 -5.37 13.98
C VAL A 316 -15.57 -6.55 13.11
N ASP A 317 -16.80 -7.04 13.27
CA ASP A 317 -17.36 -8.18 12.54
C ASP A 317 -18.20 -7.68 11.36
N PHE A 318 -17.86 -8.11 10.15
CA PHE A 318 -18.58 -7.79 8.92
C PHE A 318 -19.59 -8.86 8.51
N GLY A 319 -19.75 -9.90 9.31
CA GLY A 319 -20.76 -10.95 9.11
C GLY A 319 -20.45 -11.91 7.98
N GLN A 320 -19.36 -11.77 7.26
CA GLN A 320 -18.96 -12.71 6.21
C GLN A 320 -17.45 -12.69 5.96
N ASN A 321 -16.94 -13.83 5.50
CA ASN A 321 -15.61 -13.92 4.93
C ASN A 321 -15.60 -13.32 3.52
N ALA A 322 -14.63 -12.47 3.24
CA ALA A 322 -14.51 -11.75 1.97
C ALA A 322 -13.05 -11.46 1.61
N ALA A 323 -12.76 -11.45 0.31
CA ALA A 323 -11.55 -10.81 -0.20
C ALA A 323 -11.79 -9.30 -0.18
N ALA A 324 -11.25 -8.62 0.82
CA ALA A 324 -11.57 -7.22 1.11
C ALA A 324 -10.33 -6.42 1.55
N VAL A 325 -10.44 -5.11 1.39
CA VAL A 325 -9.51 -4.15 1.96
C VAL A 325 -10.24 -3.38 3.06
N PRO A 326 -9.73 -3.38 4.31
CA PRO A 326 -10.32 -2.60 5.37
C PRO A 326 -10.12 -1.11 5.09
N SER A 327 -11.16 -0.32 5.35
CA SER A 327 -11.11 1.14 5.31
C SER A 327 -11.62 1.68 6.62
N PHE A 328 -10.83 2.53 7.25
CA PHE A 328 -11.18 3.15 8.53
C PHE A 328 -10.62 4.57 8.61
N SER A 329 -11.29 5.41 9.40
CA SER A 329 -10.79 6.73 9.76
C SER A 329 -10.57 6.78 11.26
N PHE A 330 -9.46 7.38 11.67
CA PHE A 330 -9.16 7.53 13.08
C PHE A 330 -8.46 8.86 13.34
N LYS A 331 -8.46 9.26 14.60
CA LYS A 331 -7.74 10.44 15.10
C LYS A 331 -6.94 10.02 16.32
N ALA A 332 -5.65 10.28 16.29
CA ALA A 332 -4.75 9.94 17.38
C ALA A 332 -3.64 11.00 17.52
N ALA A 333 -2.86 10.91 18.58
CA ALA A 333 -1.65 11.70 18.72
C ALA A 333 -0.58 11.21 17.75
N GLU A 334 0.28 12.11 17.29
CA GLU A 334 1.43 11.76 16.45
C GLU A 334 2.27 10.63 17.09
N GLY A 335 2.68 9.68 16.26
CA GLY A 335 3.44 8.52 16.70
C GLY A 335 2.59 7.40 17.32
N THR A 336 1.25 7.53 17.35
CA THR A 336 0.37 6.42 17.73
C THR A 336 0.45 5.33 16.68
N VAL A 337 0.64 4.08 17.12
CA VAL A 337 0.62 2.91 16.26
C VAL A 337 -0.75 2.26 16.30
N LEU A 338 -1.36 2.05 15.14
CA LEU A 338 -2.57 1.27 14.97
C LEU A 338 -2.24 -0.03 14.24
N THR A 339 -2.54 -1.17 14.88
CA THR A 339 -2.39 -2.47 14.23
C THR A 339 -3.76 -2.98 13.81
N CYS A 340 -3.93 -3.28 12.52
CA CYS A 340 -5.11 -3.89 11.96
C CYS A 340 -4.79 -5.35 11.60
N LEU A 341 -5.53 -6.29 12.18
CA LEU A 341 -5.37 -7.72 11.95
C LEU A 341 -6.65 -8.25 11.29
N PRO A 342 -6.67 -8.40 9.95
CA PRO A 342 -7.79 -9.04 9.28
C PRO A 342 -7.90 -10.50 9.74
N SER A 343 -9.11 -11.02 9.84
CA SER A 343 -9.37 -12.40 10.22
C SER A 343 -10.55 -12.95 9.46
N GLU A 344 -10.51 -14.25 9.10
CA GLU A 344 -11.62 -14.92 8.43
C GLU A 344 -12.72 -15.33 9.42
N ILE A 345 -12.31 -15.72 10.63
CA ILE A 345 -13.20 -16.22 11.68
C ILE A 345 -12.73 -15.80 13.07
N LEU A 346 -13.59 -15.91 14.05
CA LEU A 346 -13.23 -15.80 15.45
C LEU A 346 -12.82 -17.17 16.02
N ASN A 347 -11.97 -17.13 17.03
CA ASN A 347 -11.70 -18.33 17.82
C ASN A 347 -12.97 -18.82 18.53
N ASP A 348 -13.27 -20.09 18.44
CA ASP A 348 -14.50 -20.72 18.95
C ASP A 348 -14.35 -21.37 20.33
N GLY A 349 -13.17 -21.29 20.92
CA GLY A 349 -12.86 -21.89 22.23
C GLY A 349 -12.81 -23.43 22.25
N ASN A 350 -13.01 -24.08 21.13
CA ASN A 350 -13.05 -25.56 21.03
C ASN A 350 -11.68 -26.24 21.09
N GLY A 351 -10.64 -25.46 21.31
CA GLY A 351 -9.28 -25.99 21.21
C GLY A 351 -8.49 -25.86 22.49
N ALA A 352 -7.91 -26.95 22.89
CA ALA A 352 -6.74 -26.90 23.74
C ALA A 352 -5.60 -26.18 23.01
N LYS A 353 -4.72 -25.49 23.72
CA LYS A 353 -3.49 -24.86 23.18
C LYS A 353 -2.68 -25.84 22.33
N SER A 354 -2.76 -27.14 22.65
CA SER A 354 -2.11 -28.21 21.90
C SER A 354 -2.73 -28.50 20.51
N ARG A 355 -3.92 -27.99 20.21
CA ARG A 355 -4.60 -28.19 18.92
C ARG A 355 -4.36 -27.10 17.90
N GLY A 356 -3.46 -26.18 18.18
CA GLY A 356 -3.13 -25.10 17.25
C GLY A 356 -4.11 -23.93 17.25
N MET A 357 -4.98 -23.83 18.27
CA MET A 357 -5.70 -22.57 18.51
C MET A 357 -4.72 -21.49 18.86
N ASP A 358 -4.96 -20.29 18.37
CA ASP A 358 -4.02 -19.18 18.48
C ASP A 358 -4.48 -18.04 19.40
N GLY A 359 -5.61 -18.23 20.09
CA GLY A 359 -6.11 -17.23 21.01
C GLY A 359 -7.40 -17.63 21.74
N PRO A 360 -7.87 -16.78 22.64
CA PRO A 360 -9.09 -17.01 23.41
C PRO A 360 -10.34 -16.93 22.54
N GLU A 361 -11.37 -17.66 22.95
CA GLU A 361 -12.69 -17.63 22.32
C GLU A 361 -13.19 -16.19 22.16
N GLY A 362 -13.69 -15.86 20.97
CA GLY A 362 -14.20 -14.55 20.60
C GLY A 362 -13.14 -13.54 20.16
N SER A 363 -11.84 -13.88 20.24
CA SER A 363 -10.78 -13.13 19.57
C SER A 363 -10.62 -13.54 18.11
N CYS A 364 -9.95 -12.71 17.31
CA CYS A 364 -9.68 -13.04 15.91
C CYS A 364 -8.78 -14.26 15.78
N HIS A 365 -9.18 -15.22 14.95
CA HIS A 365 -8.38 -16.40 14.65
C HIS A 365 -7.26 -16.05 13.67
N ARG A 366 -6.01 -16.38 14.01
CA ARG A 366 -4.82 -15.93 13.30
C ARG A 366 -4.18 -16.97 12.39
N LEU A 367 -4.56 -18.23 12.50
CA LEU A 367 -3.90 -19.32 11.77
C LEU A 367 -4.08 -19.28 10.25
N ASN A 368 -5.21 -18.79 9.77
CA ASN A 368 -5.51 -18.71 8.34
C ASN A 368 -5.03 -17.42 7.69
N LEU A 369 -4.56 -16.47 8.49
CA LEU A 369 -4.11 -15.18 8.01
C LEU A 369 -2.68 -14.92 8.41
N ARG A 370 -1.93 -14.33 7.52
CA ARG A 370 -0.62 -13.79 7.84
C ARG A 370 -0.82 -12.53 8.63
N THR A 371 -0.18 -12.47 9.77
CA THR A 371 -0.21 -11.28 10.61
C THR A 371 0.70 -10.23 10.01
N PRO A 372 0.25 -8.99 9.83
CA PRO A 372 1.16 -7.88 9.58
C PRO A 372 2.27 -7.88 10.63
N VAL A 373 3.48 -7.67 10.20
CA VAL A 373 4.63 -7.70 11.11
C VAL A 373 4.51 -6.56 12.11
N ASP A 374 4.00 -5.43 11.66
CA ASP A 374 3.86 -4.22 12.46
C ASP A 374 2.59 -3.46 12.09
N GLY A 375 2.33 -2.41 12.82
CA GLY A 375 1.16 -1.56 12.63
C GLY A 375 1.44 -0.34 11.74
N MET A 376 0.42 0.46 11.61
CA MET A 376 0.47 1.76 10.95
C MET A 376 0.87 2.84 11.96
N ILE A 377 1.81 3.71 11.59
CA ILE A 377 2.16 4.88 12.37
C ILE A 377 1.37 6.08 11.84
N LEU A 378 0.73 6.79 12.76
CA LEU A 378 -0.12 7.92 12.46
C LEU A 378 0.60 9.26 12.69
N GLU A 379 0.25 10.25 11.89
CA GLU A 379 0.58 11.65 12.16
C GLU A 379 -0.20 12.24 13.34
#